data_466337e14fbbcd0ebaf165bfc5628198
#
_entry.id   466337e14fbbcd0ebaf165bfc5628198
#
_cell.length_a   1.000
_cell.length_b   1.000
_cell.length_c   1.000
_cell.angle_alpha   90.00
_cell.angle_beta   90.00
_cell.angle_gamma   90.00
#
_symmetry.space_group_name_H-M   'P 1'
#
loop_
_entity.id
_entity.type
_entity.pdbx_description
1 polymer ?
#
loop_
_entity_poly.entity_id
_entity_poly.type
_entity_poly.pdbx_seq_one_letter_code
_entity_poly.pdbx_strand_id
1 'polypeptide(L)'
;MSDNDVTMEFEEINVFFERLRSETSMLVINPNPCFDRTLSLSSFSKGAIMRGESAVVTAGGKGINVARVLRAFKREATLAVLVGALDETKFIELLEAEGANPLSVRHPGIVRVATIIFEKNGKSTTIINEKGSVVDKADWSRFVAKLASQIKPDEIVSCMGSFPSGIDQDSIQELVDVIKLAQGVILFDSSPQFLEYAIQAGVDIVSPNLDEAEALIYSRAADHFIDDLNQAQDRAKKAATELVNRGVKVAFVTTGSEGVAIATKESVHFINGVNIKLVSAVGAGDSFVAGVMLKYDELKSLGEEIDWVSIAAFGVATASASCEQLLSGGVEPKRCLEIYQQVISSKDVA
;
A
#
# COMPACT_ATOMS: atom_id res chain seq x y z
N MET A 1 15.89 -12.57 32.37
CA MET A 1 14.48 -12.20 32.31
C MET A 1 13.99 -12.84 31.04
N SER A 2 13.05 -13.76 31.18
CA SER A 2 12.66 -14.72 30.16
C SER A 2 11.99 -14.04 28.97
N ASP A 3 12.56 -14.24 27.79
CA ASP A 3 11.87 -14.06 26.51
C ASP A 3 10.67 -15.00 26.51
N ASN A 4 9.49 -14.45 26.67
CA ASN A 4 8.26 -15.15 26.36
C ASN A 4 8.15 -15.17 24.83
N ASP A 5 8.78 -16.16 24.20
CA ASP A 5 8.46 -16.58 22.85
C ASP A 5 7.01 -17.12 22.87
N VAL A 6 6.06 -16.27 22.51
CA VAL A 6 4.68 -16.67 22.24
C VAL A 6 4.71 -17.37 20.88
N THR A 7 5.04 -18.66 20.89
CA THR A 7 4.88 -19.50 19.70
C THR A 7 3.40 -19.85 19.56
N MET A 8 2.73 -19.28 18.56
CA MET A 8 1.39 -19.71 18.17
C MET A 8 1.38 -21.21 17.87
N GLU A 9 0.40 -21.92 18.40
CA GLU A 9 0.19 -23.33 18.08
C GLU A 9 -0.25 -23.48 16.62
N PHE A 10 0.12 -24.58 15.99
CA PHE A 10 -0.17 -24.85 14.57
C PHE A 10 -1.67 -24.79 14.24
N GLU A 11 -2.53 -25.12 15.21
CA GLU A 11 -3.99 -25.05 15.10
C GLU A 11 -4.51 -23.61 15.01
N GLU A 12 -3.97 -22.67 15.77
CA GLU A 12 -4.36 -21.26 15.73
C GLU A 12 -4.03 -20.61 14.39
N ILE A 13 -2.87 -20.96 13.84
CA ILE A 13 -2.44 -20.51 12.51
C ILE A 13 -3.40 -21.03 11.43
N ASN A 14 -3.78 -22.30 11.50
CA ASN A 14 -4.72 -22.88 10.55
C ASN A 14 -6.12 -22.25 10.66
N VAL A 15 -6.62 -22.03 11.87
CA VAL A 15 -7.91 -21.35 12.11
C VAL A 15 -7.89 -19.94 11.50
N PHE A 16 -6.80 -19.19 11.67
CA PHE A 16 -6.68 -17.86 11.06
C PHE A 16 -6.71 -17.94 9.53
N PHE A 17 -5.97 -18.86 8.92
CA PHE A 17 -6.01 -19.03 7.46
C PHE A 17 -7.38 -19.48 6.96
N GLU A 18 -8.11 -20.30 7.70
CA GLU A 18 -9.50 -20.67 7.36
C GLU A 18 -10.43 -19.46 7.41
N ARG A 19 -10.27 -18.58 8.41
CA ARG A 19 -11.03 -17.32 8.52
C ARG A 19 -10.75 -16.36 7.36
N LEU A 20 -9.51 -16.29 6.88
CA LEU A 20 -9.14 -15.51 5.70
C LEU A 20 -9.63 -16.11 4.38
N ARG A 21 -10.09 -17.36 4.36
CA ARG A 21 -10.67 -17.99 3.16
C ARG A 21 -12.06 -17.43 2.90
N SER A 22 -12.10 -16.30 2.20
CA SER A 22 -13.34 -15.77 1.60
C SER A 22 -13.34 -16.15 0.11
N GLU A 23 -14.51 -16.46 -0.42
CA GLU A 23 -14.70 -16.71 -1.87
C GLU A 23 -14.66 -15.41 -2.70
N THR A 24 -14.51 -14.25 -2.04
CA THR A 24 -14.45 -12.96 -2.69
C THR A 24 -13.03 -12.65 -3.15
N SER A 25 -12.85 -12.27 -4.41
CA SER A 25 -11.62 -11.71 -4.93
C SER A 25 -11.53 -10.24 -4.53
N MET A 26 -10.37 -9.78 -4.10
CA MET A 26 -10.12 -8.36 -3.80
C MET A 26 -9.69 -7.62 -5.06
N LEU A 27 -10.05 -6.34 -5.20
CA LEU A 27 -9.60 -5.50 -6.30
C LEU A 27 -8.51 -4.53 -5.84
N VAL A 28 -7.37 -4.61 -6.51
CA VAL A 28 -6.23 -3.70 -6.32
C VAL A 28 -5.98 -2.93 -7.61
N ILE A 29 -6.11 -1.62 -7.57
CA ILE A 29 -5.92 -0.73 -8.72
C ILE A 29 -4.53 -0.11 -8.63
N ASN A 30 -3.68 -0.35 -9.63
CA ASN A 30 -2.36 0.23 -9.77
C ASN A 30 -2.24 0.95 -11.12
N PRO A 31 -2.69 2.22 -11.22
CA PRO A 31 -2.89 2.88 -12.50
C PRO A 31 -1.60 3.30 -13.22
N ASN A 32 -0.47 3.35 -12.51
CA ASN A 32 0.82 3.76 -13.07
C ASN A 32 1.94 2.79 -12.65
N PRO A 33 1.87 1.53 -13.10
CA PRO A 33 2.89 0.53 -12.79
C PRO A 33 4.26 0.91 -13.36
N CYS A 34 5.32 0.23 -12.94
CA CYS A 34 6.67 0.44 -13.43
C CYS A 34 7.45 -0.86 -13.55
N PHE A 35 8.51 -0.84 -14.33
CA PHE A 35 9.60 -1.79 -14.15
C PHE A 35 10.49 -1.31 -13.02
N ASP A 36 10.58 -2.06 -11.92
CA ASP A 36 11.57 -1.84 -10.89
C ASP A 36 12.90 -2.41 -11.35
N ARG A 37 13.84 -1.54 -11.68
CA ARG A 37 15.20 -1.92 -12.12
C ARG A 37 16.19 -1.69 -10.99
N THR A 38 16.51 -2.75 -10.27
CA THR A 38 17.47 -2.72 -9.17
C THR A 38 18.89 -2.94 -9.66
N LEU A 39 19.76 -1.96 -9.44
CA LEU A 39 21.17 -2.01 -9.70
C LEU A 39 21.92 -2.10 -8.37
N SER A 40 22.71 -3.16 -8.17
CA SER A 40 23.59 -3.27 -7.01
C SER A 40 24.97 -2.70 -7.32
N LEU A 41 25.42 -1.78 -6.48
CA LEU A 41 26.73 -1.15 -6.55
C LEU A 41 27.50 -1.38 -5.23
N SER A 42 28.83 -1.40 -5.29
CA SER A 42 29.63 -1.35 -4.07
C SER A 42 29.52 0.01 -3.37
N SER A 43 29.53 1.10 -4.16
CA SER A 43 29.31 2.48 -3.69
C SER A 43 28.69 3.33 -4.79
N PHE A 44 27.92 4.37 -4.39
CA PHE A 44 27.31 5.35 -5.27
C PHE A 44 27.99 6.70 -5.13
N SER A 45 28.44 7.28 -6.26
CA SER A 45 29.10 8.59 -6.28
C SER A 45 28.54 9.48 -7.37
N LYS A 46 28.02 10.66 -6.99
CA LYS A 46 27.51 11.65 -7.92
C LYS A 46 28.60 12.10 -8.91
N GLY A 47 28.28 12.08 -10.20
CA GLY A 47 29.20 12.53 -11.27
C GLY A 47 30.21 11.47 -11.75
N ALA A 48 30.21 10.28 -11.18
CA ALA A 48 31.10 9.19 -11.58
C ALA A 48 30.45 8.25 -12.59
N ILE A 49 31.28 7.57 -13.40
CA ILE A 49 30.86 6.42 -14.22
C ILE A 49 30.99 5.17 -13.36
N MET A 50 29.87 4.53 -13.08
CA MET A 50 29.81 3.33 -12.25
C MET A 50 29.34 2.13 -13.05
N ARG A 51 29.77 0.93 -12.64
CA ARG A 51 29.31 -0.34 -13.20
C ARG A 51 28.61 -1.14 -12.12
N GLY A 52 27.33 -1.51 -12.38
CA GLY A 52 26.58 -2.38 -11.50
C GLY A 52 27.16 -3.80 -11.47
N GLU A 53 27.18 -4.39 -10.30
CA GLU A 53 27.58 -5.80 -10.11
C GLU A 53 26.46 -6.75 -10.56
N SER A 54 25.21 -6.33 -10.38
CA SER A 54 24.01 -7.04 -10.84
C SER A 54 22.91 -6.06 -11.23
N ALA A 55 22.02 -6.51 -12.10
CA ALA A 55 20.80 -5.81 -12.47
C ALA A 55 19.63 -6.81 -12.46
N VAL A 56 18.58 -6.48 -11.72
CA VAL A 56 17.34 -7.27 -11.68
C VAL A 56 16.19 -6.38 -12.11
N VAL A 57 15.28 -6.91 -12.91
CA VAL A 57 14.06 -6.22 -13.33
C VAL A 57 12.86 -7.02 -12.82
N THR A 58 11.97 -6.35 -12.09
CA THR A 58 10.72 -6.92 -11.60
C THR A 58 9.55 -6.01 -11.97
N ALA A 59 8.34 -6.52 -11.92
CA ALA A 59 7.17 -5.66 -11.96
C ALA A 59 7.11 -4.84 -10.66
N GLY A 60 6.84 -3.54 -10.75
CA GLY A 60 6.84 -2.61 -9.64
C GLY A 60 5.61 -1.72 -9.60
N GLY A 61 5.35 -1.18 -8.41
CA GLY A 61 4.25 -0.29 -8.09
C GLY A 61 3.59 -0.65 -6.77
N LYS A 62 3.03 0.34 -6.08
CA LYS A 62 2.42 0.14 -4.75
C LYS A 62 1.34 -0.96 -4.77
N GLY A 63 0.43 -0.95 -5.76
CA GLY A 63 -0.60 -1.97 -5.88
C GLY A 63 -0.05 -3.38 -6.13
N ILE A 64 1.08 -3.51 -6.83
CA ILE A 64 1.75 -4.80 -7.04
C ILE A 64 2.29 -5.34 -5.72
N ASN A 65 2.84 -4.48 -4.87
CA ASN A 65 3.29 -4.86 -3.53
C ASN A 65 2.10 -5.32 -2.66
N VAL A 66 0.96 -4.62 -2.71
CA VAL A 66 -0.29 -5.07 -2.06
C VAL A 66 -0.69 -6.46 -2.55
N ALA A 67 -0.74 -6.67 -3.87
CA ALA A 67 -1.12 -7.97 -4.44
C ALA A 67 -0.17 -9.11 -4.05
N ARG A 68 1.13 -8.84 -3.89
CA ARG A 68 2.11 -9.82 -3.37
C ARG A 68 1.78 -10.25 -1.96
N VAL A 69 1.48 -9.30 -1.07
CA VAL A 69 1.07 -9.59 0.31
C VAL A 69 -0.20 -10.42 0.33
N LEU A 70 -1.27 -9.99 -0.38
CA LEU A 70 -2.54 -10.72 -0.43
C LEU A 70 -2.32 -12.18 -0.87
N ARG A 71 -1.51 -12.39 -1.90
CA ARG A 71 -1.17 -13.73 -2.39
C ARG A 71 -0.39 -14.56 -1.37
N ALA A 72 0.52 -13.97 -0.59
CA ALA A 72 1.24 -14.67 0.48
C ALA A 72 0.25 -15.23 1.52
N PHE A 73 -0.83 -14.51 1.79
CA PHE A 73 -1.95 -14.97 2.62
C PHE A 73 -2.95 -15.86 1.88
N LYS A 74 -2.63 -16.31 0.66
CA LYS A 74 -3.49 -17.17 -0.17
C LYS A 74 -4.85 -16.53 -0.50
N ARG A 75 -4.87 -15.17 -0.56
CA ARG A 75 -6.05 -14.42 -0.99
C ARG A 75 -5.94 -14.08 -2.46
N GLU A 76 -6.99 -14.39 -3.21
CA GLU A 76 -7.08 -13.98 -4.60
C GLU A 76 -7.33 -12.47 -4.68
N ALA A 77 -6.59 -11.82 -5.56
CA ALA A 77 -6.78 -10.41 -5.87
C ALA A 77 -6.69 -10.20 -7.38
N THR A 78 -7.66 -9.47 -7.91
CA THR A 78 -7.57 -8.93 -9.27
C THR A 78 -6.69 -7.69 -9.21
N LEU A 79 -5.56 -7.72 -9.91
CA LEU A 79 -4.64 -6.58 -10.00
C LEU A 79 -4.93 -5.80 -11.29
N ALA A 80 -5.61 -4.67 -11.18
CA ALA A 80 -5.92 -3.83 -12.32
C ALA A 80 -4.76 -2.86 -12.62
N VAL A 81 -4.23 -2.94 -13.83
CA VAL A 81 -3.08 -2.12 -14.29
C VAL A 81 -3.36 -1.44 -15.63
N LEU A 82 -2.96 -0.18 -15.72
CA LEU A 82 -2.98 0.58 -16.96
C LEU A 82 -1.56 0.57 -17.55
N VAL A 83 -1.36 -0.13 -18.67
CA VAL A 83 -0.03 -0.55 -19.14
C VAL A 83 0.29 0.09 -20.49
N GLY A 84 1.53 0.55 -20.66
CA GLY A 84 2.02 1.01 -21.96
C GLY A 84 2.06 -0.13 -22.98
N ALA A 85 1.41 0.06 -24.11
CA ALA A 85 1.21 -0.98 -25.13
C ALA A 85 2.51 -1.53 -25.72
N LEU A 86 3.61 -0.75 -25.67
CA LEU A 86 4.90 -1.18 -26.22
C LEU A 86 5.62 -2.21 -25.34
N ASP A 87 5.32 -2.23 -24.05
CA ASP A 87 5.98 -3.09 -23.07
C ASP A 87 5.02 -4.09 -22.39
N GLU A 88 3.73 -4.08 -22.76
CA GLU A 88 2.70 -4.87 -22.08
C GLU A 88 3.08 -6.33 -21.93
N THR A 89 3.44 -7.00 -23.02
CA THR A 89 3.74 -8.44 -23.00
C THR A 89 4.79 -8.77 -21.93
N LYS A 90 5.90 -8.05 -21.96
CA LYS A 90 6.98 -8.26 -20.98
C LYS A 90 6.55 -7.94 -19.56
N PHE A 91 5.73 -6.90 -19.37
CA PHE A 91 5.26 -6.50 -18.05
C PHE A 91 4.28 -7.53 -17.46
N ILE A 92 3.35 -8.01 -18.26
CA ILE A 92 2.39 -9.05 -17.86
C ILE A 92 3.09 -10.38 -17.57
N GLU A 93 4.05 -10.80 -18.39
CA GLU A 93 4.86 -12.00 -18.13
C GLU A 93 5.55 -11.93 -16.75
N LEU A 94 6.06 -10.76 -16.33
CA LEU A 94 6.64 -10.60 -14.99
C LEU A 94 5.60 -10.76 -13.88
N LEU A 95 4.40 -10.21 -14.05
CA LEU A 95 3.31 -10.37 -13.08
C LEU A 95 2.84 -11.82 -12.98
N GLU A 96 2.64 -12.48 -14.12
CA GLU A 96 2.20 -13.87 -14.17
C GLU A 96 3.24 -14.83 -13.61
N ALA A 97 4.54 -14.55 -13.85
CA ALA A 97 5.63 -15.32 -13.26
C ALA A 97 5.64 -15.26 -11.71
N GLU A 98 5.14 -14.18 -11.14
CA GLU A 98 4.91 -14.05 -9.70
C GLU A 98 3.57 -14.67 -9.26
N GLY A 99 2.76 -15.19 -10.16
CA GLY A 99 1.42 -15.75 -9.88
C GLY A 99 0.35 -14.69 -9.64
N ALA A 100 0.53 -13.46 -10.12
CA ALA A 100 -0.53 -12.45 -10.09
C ALA A 100 -1.58 -12.73 -11.17
N ASN A 101 -2.80 -12.20 -10.95
CA ASN A 101 -3.89 -12.22 -11.92
C ASN A 101 -4.15 -10.78 -12.42
N PRO A 102 -3.46 -10.33 -13.49
CA PRO A 102 -3.58 -8.97 -13.95
C PRO A 102 -4.82 -8.75 -14.83
N LEU A 103 -5.57 -7.70 -14.51
CA LEU A 103 -6.55 -7.08 -15.39
C LEU A 103 -5.87 -5.92 -16.11
N SER A 104 -5.30 -6.15 -17.27
CA SER A 104 -4.61 -5.11 -18.02
C SER A 104 -5.53 -4.31 -18.94
N VAL A 105 -5.27 -3.01 -19.01
CA VAL A 105 -5.79 -2.11 -20.05
C VAL A 105 -4.62 -1.37 -20.66
N ARG A 106 -4.62 -1.28 -22.00
CA ARG A 106 -3.52 -0.65 -22.75
C ARG A 106 -3.77 0.83 -22.95
N HIS A 107 -2.70 1.60 -22.88
CA HIS A 107 -2.64 2.96 -23.40
C HIS A 107 -1.46 3.10 -24.37
N PRO A 108 -1.43 4.04 -25.32
CA PRO A 108 -0.26 4.33 -26.14
C PRO A 108 0.94 4.70 -25.27
N GLY A 109 2.12 4.11 -25.55
CA GLY A 109 3.36 4.45 -24.85
C GLY A 109 4.05 3.26 -24.20
N ILE A 110 4.89 3.56 -23.22
CA ILE A 110 5.76 2.62 -22.50
C ILE A 110 5.37 2.53 -21.04
N VAL A 111 5.73 1.41 -20.40
CA VAL A 111 5.76 1.28 -18.94
C VAL A 111 6.98 2.04 -18.41
N ARG A 112 6.76 2.94 -17.43
CA ARG A 112 7.85 3.71 -16.81
C ARG A 112 8.83 2.79 -16.07
N VAL A 113 10.04 3.29 -15.85
CA VAL A 113 11.07 2.60 -15.06
C VAL A 113 11.28 3.32 -13.73
N ALA A 114 11.35 2.57 -12.65
CA ALA A 114 11.91 3.01 -11.38
C ALA A 114 13.32 2.42 -11.25
N THR A 115 14.34 3.28 -11.35
CA THR A 115 15.72 2.85 -11.16
C THR A 115 16.04 2.86 -9.67
N ILE A 116 16.30 1.67 -9.12
CA ILE A 116 16.63 1.45 -7.72
C ILE A 116 18.13 1.18 -7.62
N ILE A 117 18.86 2.05 -6.98
CA ILE A 117 20.30 1.94 -6.74
C ILE A 117 20.52 1.45 -5.32
N PHE A 118 20.95 0.22 -5.17
CA PHE A 118 21.30 -0.36 -3.88
C PHE A 118 22.81 -0.31 -3.67
N GLU A 119 23.24 0.47 -2.67
CA GLU A 119 24.63 0.62 -2.28
C GLU A 119 24.99 -0.35 -1.16
N LYS A 120 25.86 -1.33 -1.45
CA LYS A 120 26.22 -2.38 -0.50
C LYS A 120 27.02 -1.85 0.71
N ASN A 121 28.01 -0.99 0.48
CA ASN A 121 28.89 -0.48 1.53
C ASN A 121 28.17 0.51 2.46
N GLY A 122 27.33 1.38 1.89
CA GLY A 122 26.53 2.36 2.63
C GLY A 122 25.21 1.81 3.17
N LYS A 123 24.81 0.62 2.73
CA LYS A 123 23.48 0.03 3.00
C LYS A 123 22.33 1.02 2.73
N SER A 124 22.50 1.84 1.69
CA SER A 124 21.55 2.85 1.30
C SER A 124 20.81 2.46 0.00
N THR A 125 19.60 2.97 -0.17
CA THR A 125 18.82 2.78 -1.38
C THR A 125 18.41 4.15 -1.92
N THR A 126 18.73 4.40 -3.20
CA THR A 126 18.28 5.60 -3.92
C THR A 126 17.33 5.17 -5.02
N ILE A 127 16.16 5.80 -5.10
CA ILE A 127 15.14 5.49 -6.10
C ILE A 127 14.94 6.69 -7.01
N ILE A 128 15.01 6.46 -8.33
CA ILE A 128 14.77 7.46 -9.36
C ILE A 128 13.55 7.00 -10.16
N ASN A 129 12.44 7.70 -10.00
CA ASN A 129 11.17 7.38 -10.65
C ASN A 129 10.98 8.20 -11.92
N GLU A 130 10.66 7.52 -13.02
CA GLU A 130 10.14 8.16 -14.22
C GLU A 130 8.66 8.53 -14.05
N LYS A 131 8.22 9.59 -14.73
CA LYS A 131 6.79 10.01 -14.72
C LYS A 131 5.90 9.04 -15.51
N GLY A 132 6.46 8.37 -16.50
CA GLY A 132 5.71 7.52 -17.42
C GLY A 132 5.09 8.28 -18.60
N SER A 133 4.40 7.55 -19.45
CA SER A 133 3.70 8.08 -20.61
C SER A 133 2.47 8.92 -20.21
N VAL A 134 2.06 9.82 -21.11
CA VAL A 134 0.79 10.54 -20.95
C VAL A 134 -0.35 9.59 -21.31
N VAL A 135 -1.38 9.56 -20.47
CA VAL A 135 -2.63 8.83 -20.70
C VAL A 135 -3.72 9.85 -21.04
N ASP A 136 -4.39 9.65 -22.14
CA ASP A 136 -5.51 10.50 -22.52
C ASP A 136 -6.81 10.10 -21.79
N LYS A 137 -7.83 10.98 -21.87
CA LYS A 137 -9.10 10.78 -21.18
C LYS A 137 -9.87 9.55 -21.68
N ALA A 138 -9.74 9.21 -22.97
CA ALA A 138 -10.44 8.04 -23.54
C ALA A 138 -9.83 6.72 -23.04
N ASP A 139 -8.51 6.65 -22.96
CA ASP A 139 -7.78 5.50 -22.41
C ASP A 139 -8.08 5.32 -20.92
N TRP A 140 -8.14 6.42 -20.18
CA TRP A 140 -8.53 6.42 -18.77
C TRP A 140 -9.96 5.92 -18.57
N SER A 141 -10.94 6.51 -19.27
CA SER A 141 -12.35 6.08 -19.15
C SER A 141 -12.54 4.61 -19.55
N ARG A 142 -11.78 4.12 -20.53
CA ARG A 142 -11.79 2.68 -20.89
C ARG A 142 -11.24 1.81 -19.75
N PHE A 143 -10.20 2.27 -19.05
CA PHE A 143 -9.67 1.58 -17.87
C PHE A 143 -10.72 1.55 -16.75
N VAL A 144 -11.29 2.70 -16.39
CA VAL A 144 -12.31 2.82 -15.34
C VAL A 144 -13.55 1.99 -15.66
N ALA A 145 -14.03 2.03 -16.90
CA ALA A 145 -15.18 1.21 -17.33
C ALA A 145 -14.94 -0.29 -17.15
N LYS A 146 -13.70 -0.75 -17.36
CA LYS A 146 -13.35 -2.16 -17.18
C LYS A 146 -13.35 -2.58 -15.71
N LEU A 147 -13.07 -1.66 -14.78
CA LEU A 147 -13.12 -1.92 -13.35
C LEU A 147 -14.55 -2.19 -12.86
N ALA A 148 -15.54 -1.51 -13.42
CA ALA A 148 -16.93 -1.59 -12.98
C ALA A 148 -17.47 -3.03 -12.87
N SER A 149 -17.06 -3.90 -13.78
CA SER A 149 -17.47 -5.31 -13.79
C SER A 149 -16.73 -6.21 -12.79
N GLN A 150 -15.71 -5.69 -12.13
CA GLN A 150 -14.87 -6.43 -11.18
C GLN A 150 -15.24 -6.16 -9.73
N ILE A 151 -15.97 -5.08 -9.46
CA ILE A 151 -16.30 -4.62 -8.12
C ILE A 151 -17.58 -5.31 -7.63
N LYS A 152 -17.52 -5.85 -6.43
CA LYS A 152 -18.69 -6.40 -5.73
C LYS A 152 -19.16 -5.42 -4.64
N PRO A 153 -20.46 -5.42 -4.31
CA PRO A 153 -20.95 -4.62 -3.18
C PRO A 153 -20.20 -4.94 -1.89
N ASP A 154 -19.92 -3.90 -1.12
CA ASP A 154 -19.18 -3.96 0.15
C ASP A 154 -17.72 -4.46 0.07
N GLU A 155 -17.21 -4.71 -1.13
CA GLU A 155 -15.79 -5.07 -1.32
C GLU A 155 -14.89 -3.87 -1.07
N ILE A 156 -13.76 -4.09 -0.38
CA ILE A 156 -12.72 -3.07 -0.24
C ILE A 156 -11.85 -3.05 -1.50
N VAL A 157 -11.87 -1.90 -2.18
CA VAL A 157 -11.11 -1.64 -3.41
C VAL A 157 -9.95 -0.71 -3.06
N SER A 158 -8.72 -1.14 -3.25
CA SER A 158 -7.57 -0.27 -3.03
C SER A 158 -7.12 0.38 -4.34
N CYS A 159 -6.92 1.70 -4.31
CA CYS A 159 -6.30 2.47 -5.39
C CYS A 159 -4.94 2.98 -4.91
N MET A 160 -3.87 2.45 -5.53
CA MET A 160 -2.52 2.49 -4.97
C MET A 160 -1.51 3.16 -5.90
N GLY A 161 -0.70 4.04 -5.33
CA GLY A 161 0.48 4.61 -5.98
C GLY A 161 0.20 5.88 -6.78
N SER A 162 1.14 6.23 -7.65
CA SER A 162 1.03 7.41 -8.48
C SER A 162 0.07 7.20 -9.66
N PHE A 163 -0.34 8.31 -10.24
CA PHE A 163 -1.13 8.32 -11.48
C PHE A 163 -0.25 8.74 -12.66
N PRO A 164 -0.56 8.27 -13.88
CA PRO A 164 0.15 8.72 -15.08
C PRO A 164 -0.12 10.20 -15.38
N SER A 165 0.77 10.81 -16.15
CA SER A 165 0.54 12.16 -16.65
C SER A 165 -0.74 12.21 -17.51
N GLY A 166 -1.51 13.28 -17.39
CA GLY A 166 -2.80 13.46 -18.09
C GLY A 166 -4.02 13.13 -17.23
N ILE A 167 -3.84 12.52 -16.07
CA ILE A 167 -4.92 12.27 -15.09
C ILE A 167 -5.09 13.53 -14.23
N ASP A 168 -6.31 13.99 -14.15
CA ASP A 168 -6.74 15.19 -13.43
C ASP A 168 -7.81 14.87 -12.37
N GLN A 169 -8.36 15.90 -11.76
CA GLN A 169 -9.41 15.78 -10.75
C GLN A 169 -10.67 15.10 -11.29
N ASP A 170 -11.10 15.44 -12.51
CA ASP A 170 -12.29 14.83 -13.14
C ASP A 170 -12.09 13.34 -13.38
N SER A 171 -10.86 12.94 -13.73
CA SER A 171 -10.47 11.55 -13.90
C SER A 171 -10.56 10.76 -12.59
N ILE A 172 -10.15 11.36 -11.47
CA ILE A 172 -10.28 10.74 -10.16
C ILE A 172 -11.74 10.67 -9.74
N GLN A 173 -12.54 11.70 -10.02
CA GLN A 173 -13.98 11.68 -9.77
C GLN A 173 -14.66 10.53 -10.52
N GLU A 174 -14.35 10.34 -11.81
CA GLU A 174 -14.87 9.23 -12.63
C GLU A 174 -14.56 7.87 -12.00
N LEU A 175 -13.32 7.66 -11.53
CA LEU A 175 -12.92 6.42 -10.85
C LEU A 175 -13.72 6.18 -9.57
N VAL A 176 -13.82 7.20 -8.74
CA VAL A 176 -14.53 7.12 -7.46
C VAL A 176 -16.03 6.86 -7.67
N ASP A 177 -16.63 7.55 -8.65
CA ASP A 177 -18.06 7.38 -8.97
C ASP A 177 -18.39 5.95 -9.41
N VAL A 178 -17.53 5.35 -10.25
CA VAL A 178 -17.73 3.97 -10.71
C VAL A 178 -17.65 2.98 -9.54
N ILE A 179 -16.68 3.16 -8.63
CA ILE A 179 -16.56 2.27 -7.47
C ILE A 179 -17.75 2.44 -6.52
N LYS A 180 -18.18 3.67 -6.27
CA LYS A 180 -19.35 3.95 -5.44
C LYS A 180 -20.66 3.43 -6.05
N LEU A 181 -20.83 3.57 -7.36
CA LEU A 181 -22.00 3.05 -8.06
C LEU A 181 -22.10 1.52 -7.91
N ALA A 182 -20.96 0.84 -7.88
CA ALA A 182 -20.86 -0.60 -7.60
C ALA A 182 -20.93 -0.94 -6.10
N GLN A 183 -21.13 0.06 -5.22
CA GLN A 183 -21.17 -0.08 -3.77
C GLN A 183 -19.87 -0.60 -3.13
N GLY A 184 -18.72 -0.40 -3.79
CA GLY A 184 -17.41 -0.71 -3.23
C GLY A 184 -16.96 0.28 -2.15
N VAL A 185 -16.13 -0.17 -1.23
CA VAL A 185 -15.46 0.66 -0.21
C VAL A 185 -14.08 1.06 -0.71
N ILE A 186 -13.81 2.35 -0.83
CA ILE A 186 -12.59 2.85 -1.48
C ILE A 186 -11.50 3.15 -0.45
N LEU A 187 -10.38 2.42 -0.53
CA LEU A 187 -9.13 2.76 0.15
C LEU A 187 -8.17 3.41 -0.86
N PHE A 188 -7.67 4.60 -0.56
CA PHE A 188 -6.84 5.38 -1.45
C PHE A 188 -5.50 5.74 -0.83
N ASP A 189 -4.41 5.40 -1.51
CA ASP A 189 -3.03 5.72 -1.12
C ASP A 189 -2.26 6.26 -2.33
N SER A 190 -1.98 7.56 -2.34
CA SER A 190 -1.32 8.23 -3.44
C SER A 190 -0.59 9.49 -2.97
N SER A 191 0.08 10.19 -3.90
CA SER A 191 0.71 11.47 -3.60
C SER A 191 -0.30 12.53 -3.16
N PRO A 192 0.13 13.57 -2.41
CA PRO A 192 -0.76 14.57 -1.82
C PRO A 192 -1.77 15.18 -2.78
N GLN A 193 -1.37 15.49 -4.01
CA GLN A 193 -2.26 16.06 -5.03
C GLN A 193 -3.42 15.12 -5.37
N PHE A 194 -3.14 13.85 -5.66
CA PHE A 194 -4.18 12.88 -6.01
C PHE A 194 -5.00 12.46 -4.81
N LEU A 195 -4.39 12.46 -3.63
CA LEU A 195 -5.10 12.23 -2.37
C LEU A 195 -6.14 13.34 -2.13
N GLU A 196 -5.81 14.61 -2.41
CA GLU A 196 -6.76 15.72 -2.32
C GLU A 196 -7.93 15.54 -3.28
N TYR A 197 -7.67 15.19 -4.54
CA TYR A 197 -8.72 14.91 -5.52
C TYR A 197 -9.63 13.77 -5.08
N ALA A 198 -9.05 12.70 -4.51
CA ALA A 198 -9.79 11.55 -4.02
C ALA A 198 -10.68 11.90 -2.81
N ILE A 199 -10.18 12.72 -1.87
CA ILE A 199 -10.97 13.21 -0.72
C ILE A 199 -12.16 14.05 -1.23
N GLN A 200 -11.92 14.96 -2.18
CA GLN A 200 -12.97 15.77 -2.78
C GLN A 200 -14.00 14.93 -3.54
N ALA A 201 -13.58 13.87 -4.20
CA ALA A 201 -14.46 12.88 -4.83
C ALA A 201 -15.20 12.00 -3.81
N GLY A 202 -14.77 12.00 -2.55
CA GLY A 202 -15.44 11.35 -1.42
C GLY A 202 -15.06 9.88 -1.24
N VAL A 203 -13.78 9.54 -1.30
CA VAL A 203 -13.27 8.21 -0.90
C VAL A 203 -13.57 7.91 0.56
N ASP A 204 -13.63 6.63 0.90
CA ASP A 204 -14.00 6.20 2.24
C ASP A 204 -12.80 6.17 3.20
N ILE A 205 -11.67 5.66 2.74
CA ILE A 205 -10.49 5.38 3.55
C ILE A 205 -9.26 5.96 2.86
N VAL A 206 -8.37 6.60 3.62
CA VAL A 206 -7.08 7.07 3.14
C VAL A 206 -5.94 6.57 4.01
N SER A 207 -4.75 6.35 3.41
CA SER A 207 -3.60 5.79 4.13
C SER A 207 -2.27 6.50 3.77
N PRO A 208 -2.17 7.83 3.89
CA PRO A 208 -0.90 8.52 3.68
C PRO A 208 0.10 8.25 4.81
N ASN A 209 1.39 8.46 4.52
CA ASN A 209 2.36 8.66 5.58
C ASN A 209 2.23 10.09 6.18
N LEU A 210 2.89 10.35 7.31
CA LEU A 210 2.79 11.62 8.02
C LEU A 210 3.23 12.81 7.14
N ASP A 211 4.31 12.67 6.37
CA ASP A 211 4.80 13.73 5.51
C ASP A 211 3.81 14.04 4.37
N GLU A 212 3.23 13.01 3.75
CA GLU A 212 2.18 13.16 2.73
C GLU A 212 0.92 13.81 3.30
N ALA A 213 0.49 13.40 4.50
CA ALA A 213 -0.67 13.96 5.18
C ALA A 213 -0.45 15.45 5.52
N GLU A 214 0.69 15.79 6.10
CA GLU A 214 1.03 17.18 6.42
C GLU A 214 1.24 18.05 5.19
N ALA A 215 1.85 17.52 4.13
CA ALA A 215 1.98 18.21 2.85
C ALA A 215 0.61 18.60 2.29
N LEU A 216 -0.36 17.69 2.35
CA LEU A 216 -1.73 17.94 1.95
C LEU A 216 -2.42 18.98 2.84
N ILE A 217 -2.30 18.84 4.17
CA ILE A 217 -3.03 19.68 5.13
C ILE A 217 -2.51 21.12 5.13
N TYR A 218 -1.19 21.28 5.08
CA TYR A 218 -0.53 22.58 5.18
C TYR A 218 -0.09 23.18 3.84
N SER A 219 -0.42 22.52 2.71
CA SER A 219 -0.02 22.93 1.35
C SER A 219 1.49 23.17 1.23
N ARG A 220 2.29 22.32 1.85
CA ARG A 220 3.76 22.38 1.86
C ARG A 220 4.35 21.33 0.94
N ALA A 221 5.58 21.54 0.46
CA ALA A 221 6.34 20.46 -0.16
C ALA A 221 6.59 19.36 0.89
N ALA A 222 6.45 18.08 0.47
CA ALA A 222 6.75 16.94 1.33
C ALA A 222 8.28 16.77 1.46
N ASP A 223 8.93 17.74 2.11
CA ASP A 223 10.30 17.63 2.55
C ASP A 223 10.31 16.84 3.87
N HIS A 224 11.24 15.92 4.02
CA HIS A 224 11.39 15.13 5.24
C HIS A 224 11.56 16.02 6.46
N PHE A 225 10.48 16.29 7.16
CA PHE A 225 10.49 17.02 8.44
C PHE A 225 10.82 16.04 9.57
N ILE A 226 12.06 15.63 9.66
CA ILE A 226 12.58 14.91 10.82
C ILE A 226 13.00 15.97 11.86
N ASP A 227 12.02 16.62 12.46
CA ASP A 227 12.24 17.40 13.66
C ASP A 227 11.29 16.89 14.75
N ASP A 228 11.84 16.10 15.65
CA ASP A 228 11.22 15.59 16.88
C ASP A 228 10.33 14.34 16.72
N LEU A 229 10.96 13.17 16.71
CA LEU A 229 10.31 11.85 16.80
C LEU A 229 9.34 11.78 18.00
N ASN A 230 9.59 12.52 19.08
CA ASN A 230 8.74 12.56 20.26
C ASN A 230 7.35 13.19 20.02
N GLN A 231 7.15 13.87 18.88
CA GLN A 231 5.86 14.46 18.51
C GLN A 231 5.18 13.75 17.34
N ALA A 232 5.80 12.74 16.74
CA ALA A 232 5.27 12.06 15.54
C ALA A 232 3.87 11.47 15.79
N GLN A 233 3.64 10.87 16.94
CA GLN A 233 2.36 10.32 17.34
C GLN A 233 1.26 11.39 17.42
N ASP A 234 1.52 12.51 18.10
CA ASP A 234 0.53 13.59 18.24
C ASP A 234 0.26 14.28 16.90
N ARG A 235 1.29 14.47 16.08
CA ARG A 235 1.17 15.01 14.72
C ARG A 235 0.33 14.10 13.84
N ALA A 236 0.58 12.80 13.89
CA ALA A 236 -0.17 11.81 13.13
C ALA A 236 -1.64 11.75 13.57
N LYS A 237 -1.94 11.76 14.88
CA LYS A 237 -3.32 11.83 15.39
C LYS A 237 -4.03 13.10 14.90
N LYS A 238 -3.36 14.26 14.95
CA LYS A 238 -3.92 15.53 14.45
C LYS A 238 -4.17 15.47 12.94
N ALA A 239 -3.21 14.95 12.17
CA ALA A 239 -3.33 14.82 10.73
C ALA A 239 -4.48 13.86 10.35
N ALA A 240 -4.57 12.70 11.00
CA ALA A 240 -5.66 11.75 10.77
C ALA A 240 -7.04 12.37 11.08
N THR A 241 -7.16 13.09 12.20
CA THR A 241 -8.39 13.82 12.57
C THR A 241 -8.76 14.86 11.52
N GLU A 242 -7.78 15.63 11.02
CA GLU A 242 -8.03 16.64 10.00
C GLU A 242 -8.49 16.01 8.67
N LEU A 243 -7.94 14.87 8.26
CA LEU A 243 -8.39 14.15 7.08
C LEU A 243 -9.85 13.68 7.21
N VAL A 244 -10.25 13.21 8.40
CA VAL A 244 -11.65 12.85 8.68
C VAL A 244 -12.56 14.09 8.64
N ASN A 245 -12.12 15.24 9.17
CA ASN A 245 -12.86 16.51 9.08
C ASN A 245 -13.03 16.97 7.62
N ARG A 246 -12.16 16.59 6.71
CA ARG A 246 -12.27 16.84 5.26
C ARG A 246 -13.22 15.88 4.54
N GLY A 247 -13.79 14.90 5.24
CA GLY A 247 -14.88 14.08 4.75
C GLY A 247 -14.61 12.59 4.54
N VAL A 248 -13.38 12.09 4.79
CA VAL A 248 -13.14 10.66 4.75
C VAL A 248 -13.75 9.98 5.99
N LYS A 249 -14.15 8.71 5.86
CA LYS A 249 -14.72 7.95 6.98
C LYS A 249 -13.63 7.49 7.95
N VAL A 250 -12.50 7.06 7.39
CA VAL A 250 -11.36 6.54 8.16
C VAL A 250 -10.05 7.07 7.57
N ALA A 251 -9.19 7.57 8.41
CA ALA A 251 -7.84 7.98 8.03
C ALA A 251 -6.79 7.20 8.83
N PHE A 252 -5.90 6.52 8.12
CA PHE A 252 -4.68 5.95 8.66
C PHE A 252 -3.51 6.86 8.31
N VAL A 253 -2.75 7.32 9.30
CA VAL A 253 -1.53 8.11 9.06
C VAL A 253 -0.34 7.36 9.62
N THR A 254 0.47 6.79 8.73
CA THR A 254 1.63 5.97 9.11
C THR A 254 2.84 6.84 9.46
N THR A 255 3.60 6.43 10.48
CA THR A 255 4.78 7.14 11.01
C THR A 255 6.05 6.26 10.97
N GLY A 256 6.13 5.34 10.02
CA GLY A 256 7.24 4.41 9.90
C GLY A 256 7.34 3.49 11.10
N SER A 257 8.52 3.47 11.76
CA SER A 257 8.78 2.58 12.92
C SER A 257 7.97 2.93 14.16
N GLU A 258 7.45 4.16 14.27
CA GLU A 258 6.68 4.59 15.44
C GLU A 258 5.28 3.98 15.47
N GLY A 259 4.68 3.71 14.29
CA GLY A 259 3.35 3.09 14.20
C GLY A 259 2.38 3.80 13.28
N VAL A 260 1.09 3.83 13.65
CA VAL A 260 0.01 4.43 12.86
C VAL A 260 -1.04 5.11 13.72
N ALA A 261 -1.44 6.31 13.33
CA ALA A 261 -2.64 6.96 13.86
C ALA A 261 -3.86 6.54 13.04
N ILE A 262 -4.97 6.30 13.74
CA ILE A 262 -6.26 5.97 13.13
C ILE A 262 -7.25 7.00 13.62
N ALA A 263 -8.01 7.61 12.72
CA ALA A 263 -9.13 8.48 13.08
C ALA A 263 -10.39 8.06 12.35
N THR A 264 -11.49 8.10 13.06
CA THR A 264 -12.89 8.06 12.57
C THR A 264 -13.63 9.29 13.09
N LYS A 265 -14.92 9.41 12.80
CA LYS A 265 -15.73 10.49 13.41
C LYS A 265 -15.90 10.33 14.91
N GLU A 266 -15.82 9.10 15.41
CA GLU A 266 -16.10 8.73 16.80
C GLU A 266 -14.84 8.74 17.67
N SER A 267 -13.69 8.45 17.10
CA SER A 267 -12.47 8.22 17.89
C SER A 267 -11.18 8.49 17.11
N VAL A 268 -10.10 8.71 17.87
CA VAL A 268 -8.73 8.73 17.36
C VAL A 268 -7.85 7.87 18.28
N HIS A 269 -7.09 6.96 17.65
CA HIS A 269 -6.19 6.04 18.33
C HIS A 269 -4.79 6.09 17.71
N PHE A 270 -3.84 5.51 18.40
CA PHE A 270 -2.50 5.27 17.87
C PHE A 270 -2.09 3.83 18.19
N ILE A 271 -1.64 3.09 17.19
CA ILE A 271 -1.06 1.77 17.35
C ILE A 271 0.45 1.92 17.24
N ASN A 272 1.15 1.58 18.31
CA ASN A 272 2.61 1.64 18.32
C ASN A 272 3.23 0.62 17.38
N GLY A 273 4.34 0.98 16.74
CA GLY A 273 5.18 0.06 16.01
C GLY A 273 5.81 -0.99 16.94
N VAL A 274 6.28 -2.08 16.37
CA VAL A 274 6.97 -3.14 17.09
C VAL A 274 8.43 -3.19 16.72
N ASN A 275 9.26 -3.63 17.67
CA ASN A 275 10.68 -3.81 17.41
C ASN A 275 10.89 -5.07 16.56
N ILE A 276 11.54 -4.91 15.40
CA ILE A 276 11.75 -5.96 14.40
C ILE A 276 13.21 -6.00 13.94
N LYS A 277 13.60 -7.09 13.30
CA LYS A 277 14.86 -7.16 12.57
C LYS A 277 14.70 -6.54 11.18
N LEU A 278 14.91 -5.22 11.08
CA LEU A 278 14.77 -4.51 9.82
C LEU A 278 15.73 -5.02 8.75
N VAL A 279 15.19 -5.43 7.60
CA VAL A 279 15.91 -5.77 6.37
C VAL A 279 15.66 -4.68 5.31
N SER A 280 14.39 -4.30 5.06
CA SER A 280 14.03 -3.25 4.13
C SER A 280 12.70 -2.61 4.55
N ALA A 281 12.63 -1.29 4.56
CA ALA A 281 11.38 -0.55 4.80
C ALA A 281 10.61 -0.24 3.51
N VAL A 282 11.15 -0.61 2.33
CA VAL A 282 10.49 -0.34 1.05
C VAL A 282 9.24 -1.19 0.90
N GLY A 283 8.09 -0.55 0.66
CA GLY A 283 6.81 -1.23 0.55
C GLY A 283 6.11 -1.51 1.88
N ALA A 284 6.61 -0.98 3.01
CA ALA A 284 5.96 -1.14 4.31
C ALA A 284 4.54 -0.55 4.33
N GLY A 285 4.34 0.65 3.78
CA GLY A 285 3.02 1.27 3.64
C GLY A 285 2.06 0.44 2.76
N ASP A 286 2.58 -0.13 1.67
CA ASP A 286 1.79 -1.00 0.79
C ASP A 286 1.37 -2.29 1.54
N SER A 287 2.28 -2.85 2.34
CA SER A 287 2.00 -4.02 3.17
C SER A 287 1.04 -3.71 4.31
N PHE A 288 1.08 -2.50 4.87
CA PHE A 288 0.07 -2.01 5.81
C PHE A 288 -1.32 -2.00 5.16
N VAL A 289 -1.46 -1.41 3.98
CA VAL A 289 -2.73 -1.40 3.24
C VAL A 289 -3.23 -2.81 2.95
N ALA A 290 -2.36 -3.73 2.54
CA ALA A 290 -2.75 -5.12 2.33
C ALA A 290 -3.27 -5.78 3.61
N GLY A 291 -2.65 -5.52 4.76
CA GLY A 291 -3.11 -5.97 6.06
C GLY A 291 -4.49 -5.39 6.43
N VAL A 292 -4.71 -4.10 6.16
CA VAL A 292 -6.02 -3.44 6.31
C VAL A 292 -7.09 -4.15 5.48
N MET A 293 -6.80 -4.42 4.19
CA MET A 293 -7.73 -5.12 3.31
C MET A 293 -8.06 -6.53 3.80
N LEU A 294 -7.04 -7.29 4.20
CA LEU A 294 -7.20 -8.65 4.72
C LEU A 294 -8.11 -8.70 5.95
N LYS A 295 -7.84 -7.84 6.93
CA LYS A 295 -8.59 -7.85 8.18
C LYS A 295 -10.00 -7.29 8.01
N TYR A 296 -10.19 -6.28 7.16
CA TYR A 296 -11.51 -5.78 6.81
C TYR A 296 -12.37 -6.87 6.17
N ASP A 297 -11.83 -7.58 5.17
CA ASP A 297 -12.55 -8.65 4.48
C ASP A 297 -12.84 -9.85 5.41
N GLU A 298 -11.92 -10.20 6.32
CA GLU A 298 -12.17 -11.21 7.35
C GLU A 298 -13.40 -10.86 8.20
N LEU A 299 -13.43 -9.65 8.79
CA LEU A 299 -14.54 -9.22 9.64
C LEU A 299 -15.86 -9.18 8.86
N LYS A 300 -15.84 -8.65 7.63
CA LYS A 300 -17.02 -8.64 6.75
C LYS A 300 -17.53 -10.04 6.42
N SER A 301 -16.64 -10.96 6.09
CA SER A 301 -17.02 -12.33 5.71
C SER A 301 -17.60 -13.13 6.88
N LEU A 302 -17.20 -12.80 8.10
CA LEU A 302 -17.72 -13.40 9.33
C LEU A 302 -19.01 -12.69 9.82
N GLY A 303 -19.40 -11.58 9.21
CA GLY A 303 -20.52 -10.76 9.68
C GLY A 303 -20.24 -10.06 11.02
N GLU A 304 -18.96 -9.90 11.35
CA GLU A 304 -18.52 -9.21 12.57
C GLU A 304 -18.57 -7.68 12.36
N GLU A 305 -18.64 -6.94 13.47
CA GLU A 305 -18.56 -5.49 13.46
C GLU A 305 -17.16 -5.04 13.00
N ILE A 306 -17.10 -3.97 12.20
CA ILE A 306 -15.84 -3.43 11.69
C ILE A 306 -15.11 -2.67 12.80
N ASP A 307 -14.10 -3.31 13.36
CA ASP A 307 -13.19 -2.74 14.34
C ASP A 307 -11.93 -2.17 13.65
N TRP A 308 -11.91 -0.86 13.45
CA TRP A 308 -10.81 -0.17 12.79
C TRP A 308 -9.49 -0.23 13.56
N VAL A 309 -9.55 -0.38 14.88
CA VAL A 309 -8.36 -0.53 15.72
C VAL A 309 -7.70 -1.90 15.47
N SER A 310 -8.50 -2.97 15.47
CA SER A 310 -8.04 -4.31 15.12
C SER A 310 -7.51 -4.40 13.69
N ILE A 311 -8.18 -3.72 12.74
CA ILE A 311 -7.76 -3.63 11.33
C ILE A 311 -6.39 -2.95 11.23
N ALA A 312 -6.19 -1.82 11.91
CA ALA A 312 -4.91 -1.12 11.90
C ALA A 312 -3.80 -1.91 12.58
N ALA A 313 -4.11 -2.59 13.68
CA ALA A 313 -3.15 -3.46 14.37
C ALA A 313 -2.66 -4.60 13.45
N PHE A 314 -3.55 -5.19 12.65
CA PHE A 314 -3.16 -6.18 11.66
C PHE A 314 -2.36 -5.56 10.50
N GLY A 315 -2.70 -4.33 10.09
CA GLY A 315 -1.91 -3.54 9.14
C GLY A 315 -0.48 -3.31 9.63
N VAL A 316 -0.30 -2.89 10.90
CA VAL A 316 1.02 -2.72 11.53
C VAL A 316 1.79 -4.04 11.56
N ALA A 317 1.16 -5.13 11.92
CA ALA A 317 1.80 -6.45 11.96
C ALA A 317 2.26 -6.89 10.56
N THR A 318 1.43 -6.69 9.53
CA THR A 318 1.75 -7.03 8.15
C THR A 318 2.91 -6.19 7.63
N ALA A 319 2.89 -4.88 7.86
CA ALA A 319 3.98 -3.98 7.51
C ALA A 319 5.30 -4.37 8.20
N SER A 320 5.24 -4.66 9.50
CA SER A 320 6.40 -5.07 10.28
C SER A 320 7.00 -6.38 9.80
N ALA A 321 6.18 -7.40 9.55
CA ALA A 321 6.64 -8.68 8.98
C ALA A 321 7.23 -8.52 7.57
N SER A 322 6.69 -7.59 6.77
CA SER A 322 7.23 -7.28 5.45
C SER A 322 8.60 -6.58 5.54
N CYS A 323 8.81 -5.74 6.54
CA CYS A 323 10.10 -5.09 6.76
C CYS A 323 11.24 -6.06 7.12
N GLU A 324 10.94 -7.28 7.55
CA GLU A 324 11.92 -8.35 7.76
C GLU A 324 12.30 -9.09 6.45
N GLN A 325 11.71 -8.70 5.30
CA GLN A 325 11.95 -9.28 3.98
C GLN A 325 12.71 -8.32 3.06
N LEU A 326 13.44 -8.87 2.09
CA LEU A 326 14.16 -8.06 1.09
C LEU A 326 13.22 -7.58 -0.03
N LEU A 327 12.27 -8.42 -0.42
CA LEU A 327 11.32 -8.12 -1.51
C LEU A 327 10.21 -7.22 -0.99
N SER A 328 9.97 -6.08 -1.65
CA SER A 328 8.83 -5.21 -1.37
C SER A 328 7.51 -5.97 -1.56
N GLY A 329 6.65 -5.94 -0.55
CA GLY A 329 5.44 -6.76 -0.51
C GLY A 329 5.68 -8.24 -0.21
N GLY A 330 6.93 -8.64 0.08
CA GLY A 330 7.22 -9.95 0.66
C GLY A 330 6.75 -9.99 2.12
N VAL A 331 6.14 -11.08 2.54
CA VAL A 331 5.69 -11.26 3.93
C VAL A 331 5.65 -12.74 4.24
N GLU A 332 6.01 -13.10 5.48
CA GLU A 332 5.76 -14.43 6.01
C GLU A 332 4.50 -14.37 6.89
N PRO A 333 3.39 -15.02 6.50
CA PRO A 333 2.13 -14.91 7.22
C PRO A 333 2.19 -15.37 8.68
N LYS A 334 2.95 -16.42 8.99
CA LYS A 334 3.14 -16.86 10.37
C LYS A 334 3.78 -15.77 11.21
N ARG A 335 4.84 -15.14 10.70
CA ARG A 335 5.51 -14.05 11.39
C ARG A 335 4.60 -12.83 11.59
N CYS A 336 3.77 -12.54 10.61
CA CYS A 336 2.74 -11.49 10.73
C CYS A 336 1.78 -11.78 11.89
N LEU A 337 1.30 -13.01 12.04
CA LEU A 337 0.40 -13.38 13.13
C LEU A 337 1.07 -13.29 14.50
N GLU A 338 2.32 -13.73 14.64
CA GLU A 338 3.11 -13.58 15.87
C GLU A 338 3.22 -12.10 16.28
N ILE A 339 3.52 -11.22 15.30
CA ILE A 339 3.59 -9.78 15.53
C ILE A 339 2.21 -9.21 15.88
N TYR A 340 1.15 -9.65 15.21
CA TYR A 340 -0.22 -9.21 15.49
C TYR A 340 -0.61 -9.51 16.95
N GLN A 341 -0.30 -10.70 17.44
CA GLN A 341 -0.54 -11.05 18.85
C GLN A 341 0.24 -10.14 19.82
N GLN A 342 1.47 -9.76 19.47
CA GLN A 342 2.24 -8.80 20.26
C GLN A 342 1.56 -7.42 20.29
N VAL A 343 1.10 -6.94 19.13
CA VAL A 343 0.44 -5.62 19.01
C VAL A 343 -0.83 -5.57 19.84
N ILE A 344 -1.71 -6.57 19.76
CA ILE A 344 -2.99 -6.57 20.49
C ILE A 344 -2.83 -6.86 21.98
N SER A 345 -1.76 -7.55 22.39
CA SER A 345 -1.46 -7.85 23.81
C SER A 345 -0.76 -6.68 24.51
N SER A 346 -0.15 -5.77 23.77
CA SER A 346 0.43 -4.56 24.34
C SER A 346 -0.71 -3.66 24.85
N LYS A 347 -0.59 -3.19 26.10
CA LYS A 347 -1.57 -2.24 26.70
C LYS A 347 -1.57 -0.86 26.00
N ASP A 348 -0.88 -0.74 24.90
CA ASP A 348 -0.60 0.50 24.16
C ASP A 348 -1.58 0.75 23.02
N VAL A 349 -2.75 0.11 23.04
CA VAL A 349 -3.92 0.51 22.24
C VAL A 349 -4.64 1.60 23.04
N ALA A 350 -4.09 2.81 23.00
CA ALA A 350 -4.61 3.97 23.73
C ALA A 350 -5.29 4.96 22.78
#